data_868c0be89f47039efb33943133097bcb
#
_entry.id   868c0be89f47039efb33943133097bcb
#
_cell.length_a   1.000
_cell.length_b   1.000
_cell.length_c   1.000
_cell.angle_alpha   90.00
_cell.angle_beta   90.00
_cell.angle_gamma   90.00
#
_symmetry.space_group_name_H-M   'P 1'
#
loop_
_entity.id
_entity.type
_entity.pdbx_description
1 polymer ?
#
loop_
_entity_poly.entity_id
_entity_poly.type
_entity_poly.pdbx_seq_one_letter_code
_entity_poly.pdbx_strand_id
1 'polypeptide(L)'
;MVELDAKNIALVSASNLSHPDSDLLPLVSALQQLNINAEVVAWDDDIAWSAFDAAIIRSTWDYHRRREEFDHWLTRVSQQTQLWNPPELIRWNSDKRYLADVAAKGLPVVPTTIIDCNEHMSHRQLAEIGSDIVVKPSVGAGSYGVQRFTGQHEAALNYLRALIESGETPLIQPYLTNIDTHGEVGLVTAVGVLSHSFHKEAILTGDVQWSSDGHVLEVISAHMPSESELALCDRVLALLPETAYARIDMLPTDDGPVVSEIELIEPSLFLEVDTGAAYRIAAAFASLVRR
;
A
#
# COMPACT_ATOMS: atom_id res chain seq x y z
N MET A 1 -16.96 -38.16 6.61
CA MET A 1 -16.39 -36.79 6.45
C MET A 1 -15.88 -36.74 5.02
N VAL A 2 -16.38 -35.82 4.21
CA VAL A 2 -15.79 -35.57 2.88
C VAL A 2 -14.46 -34.91 3.17
N GLU A 3 -13.36 -35.58 2.85
CA GLU A 3 -12.04 -34.91 2.79
C GLU A 3 -12.17 -33.82 1.74
N LEU A 4 -12.21 -32.57 2.16
CA LEU A 4 -12.12 -31.45 1.24
C LEU A 4 -10.68 -31.46 0.70
N ASP A 5 -10.54 -31.62 -0.60
CA ASP A 5 -9.25 -31.50 -1.26
C ASP A 5 -8.56 -30.19 -0.80
N ALA A 6 -7.29 -30.31 -0.44
CA ALA A 6 -6.51 -29.16 0.01
C ALA A 6 -6.45 -28.13 -1.14
N LYS A 7 -6.81 -26.87 -0.84
CA LYS A 7 -6.74 -25.78 -1.78
C LYS A 7 -5.31 -25.27 -1.93
N ASN A 8 -4.94 -24.85 -3.13
CA ASN A 8 -3.63 -24.33 -3.46
C ASN A 8 -3.68 -22.80 -3.65
N ILE A 9 -2.90 -22.06 -2.89
CA ILE A 9 -2.78 -20.59 -3.00
C ILE A 9 -1.37 -20.22 -3.42
N ALA A 10 -1.27 -19.37 -4.45
CA ALA A 10 -0.04 -18.62 -4.75
C ALA A 10 0.00 -17.35 -3.89
N LEU A 11 1.02 -17.20 -3.04
CA LEU A 11 1.39 -15.92 -2.43
C LEU A 11 2.40 -15.25 -3.35
N VAL A 12 1.94 -14.20 -4.05
CA VAL A 12 2.69 -13.64 -5.17
C VAL A 12 3.70 -12.60 -4.69
N SER A 13 4.97 -12.85 -5.00
CA SER A 13 6.11 -11.99 -4.72
C SER A 13 6.78 -11.53 -6.02
N ALA A 14 7.99 -11.01 -5.96
CA ALA A 14 8.86 -10.73 -7.10
C ALA A 14 10.15 -11.58 -7.02
N SER A 15 10.76 -11.89 -8.17
CA SER A 15 12.01 -12.65 -8.22
C SER A 15 13.19 -11.87 -7.65
N ASN A 16 13.18 -10.54 -7.73
CA ASN A 16 14.23 -9.65 -7.26
C ASN A 16 13.72 -8.71 -6.18
N LEU A 17 13.49 -9.24 -4.98
CA LEU A 17 13.23 -8.40 -3.82
C LEU A 17 14.51 -7.78 -3.30
N SER A 18 14.48 -6.48 -2.98
CA SER A 18 15.59 -5.78 -2.33
C SER A 18 15.86 -6.32 -0.91
N HIS A 19 14.82 -6.80 -0.24
CA HIS A 19 14.86 -7.45 1.07
C HIS A 19 13.74 -8.49 1.16
N PRO A 20 13.87 -9.53 2.01
CA PRO A 20 12.83 -10.52 2.20
C PRO A 20 11.55 -9.91 2.78
N ASP A 21 10.38 -10.37 2.30
CA ASP A 21 9.11 -10.07 2.94
C ASP A 21 8.95 -10.94 4.20
N SER A 22 9.00 -10.30 5.37
CA SER A 22 8.89 -10.97 6.68
C SER A 22 7.51 -11.59 6.93
N ASP A 23 6.47 -11.14 6.23
CA ASP A 23 5.10 -11.63 6.38
C ASP A 23 4.87 -12.99 5.72
N LEU A 24 5.64 -13.35 4.69
CA LEU A 24 5.38 -14.54 3.86
C LEU A 24 5.47 -15.85 4.64
N LEU A 25 6.56 -16.07 5.40
CA LEU A 25 6.73 -17.32 6.15
C LEU A 25 5.68 -17.52 7.24
N PRO A 26 5.33 -16.51 8.06
CA PRO A 26 4.20 -16.60 8.98
C PRO A 26 2.86 -16.92 8.29
N LEU A 27 2.57 -16.31 7.13
CA LEU A 27 1.36 -16.58 6.36
C LEU A 27 1.32 -18.00 5.82
N VAL A 28 2.40 -18.50 5.21
CA VAL A 28 2.52 -19.89 4.74
C VAL A 28 2.26 -20.86 5.88
N SER A 29 2.91 -20.65 7.03
CA SER A 29 2.74 -21.50 8.21
C SER A 29 1.29 -21.51 8.72
N ALA A 30 0.65 -20.33 8.77
CA ALA A 30 -0.74 -20.22 9.23
C ALA A 30 -1.73 -20.84 8.23
N LEU A 31 -1.52 -20.72 6.92
CA LEU A 31 -2.33 -21.35 5.90
C LEU A 31 -2.22 -22.87 5.95
N GLN A 32 -1.03 -23.41 6.17
CA GLN A 32 -0.81 -24.85 6.35
C GLN A 32 -1.60 -25.41 7.55
N GLN A 33 -1.65 -24.67 8.68
CA GLN A 33 -2.48 -25.07 9.83
C GLN A 33 -3.98 -25.11 9.52
N LEU A 34 -4.41 -24.38 8.50
CA LEU A 34 -5.78 -24.37 8.00
C LEU A 34 -6.03 -25.36 6.85
N ASN A 35 -5.09 -26.29 6.60
CA ASN A 35 -5.14 -27.25 5.50
C ASN A 35 -5.25 -26.58 4.11
N ILE A 36 -4.50 -25.47 3.91
CA ILE A 36 -4.31 -24.78 2.65
C ILE A 36 -2.84 -24.92 2.26
N ASN A 37 -2.59 -25.40 1.06
CA ASN A 37 -1.26 -25.41 0.48
C ASN A 37 -0.95 -23.99 -0.03
N ALA A 38 0.05 -23.35 0.54
CA ALA A 38 0.49 -22.02 0.11
C ALA A 38 1.92 -22.09 -0.42
N GLU A 39 2.12 -21.57 -1.60
CA GLU A 39 3.43 -21.47 -2.27
C GLU A 39 3.76 -20.00 -2.54
N VAL A 40 4.98 -19.61 -2.22
CA VAL A 40 5.49 -18.28 -2.59
C VAL A 40 6.08 -18.37 -3.98
N VAL A 41 5.53 -17.59 -4.90
CA VAL A 41 5.93 -17.58 -6.32
C VAL A 41 6.15 -16.16 -6.80
N ALA A 42 7.10 -15.94 -7.69
CA ALA A 42 7.30 -14.62 -8.26
C ALA A 42 6.32 -14.35 -9.40
N TRP A 43 5.84 -13.11 -9.49
CA TRP A 43 4.91 -12.70 -10.54
C TRP A 43 5.55 -12.78 -11.94
N ASP A 44 6.85 -12.64 -12.00
CA ASP A 44 7.65 -12.65 -13.22
C ASP A 44 8.28 -14.02 -13.54
N ASP A 45 7.92 -15.06 -12.79
CA ASP A 45 8.29 -16.44 -13.11
C ASP A 45 7.36 -17.04 -14.19
N ASP A 46 7.95 -17.94 -15.01
CA ASP A 46 7.19 -18.71 -16.01
C ASP A 46 6.62 -19.98 -15.39
N ILE A 47 5.44 -19.82 -14.75
CA ILE A 47 4.74 -20.90 -14.05
C ILE A 47 3.32 -21.11 -14.58
N ALA A 48 2.73 -22.28 -14.29
CA ALA A 48 1.35 -22.59 -14.62
C ALA A 48 0.39 -22.03 -13.54
N TRP A 49 -0.07 -20.82 -13.69
CA TRP A 49 -1.00 -20.17 -12.74
C TRP A 49 -2.30 -20.93 -12.55
N SER A 50 -2.74 -21.71 -13.54
CA SER A 50 -3.91 -22.57 -13.45
C SER A 50 -3.76 -23.76 -12.47
N ALA A 51 -2.57 -23.97 -11.91
CA ALA A 51 -2.34 -24.96 -10.86
C ALA A 51 -2.81 -24.45 -9.47
N PHE A 52 -3.09 -23.15 -9.33
CA PHE A 52 -3.55 -22.57 -8.09
C PHE A 52 -5.04 -22.28 -8.14
N ASP A 53 -5.76 -22.52 -7.04
CA ASP A 53 -7.15 -22.11 -6.85
C ASP A 53 -7.30 -20.60 -6.71
N ALA A 54 -6.28 -19.93 -6.14
CA ALA A 54 -6.21 -18.48 -6.04
C ALA A 54 -4.75 -17.98 -6.04
N ALA A 55 -4.58 -16.75 -6.51
CA ALA A 55 -3.34 -15.98 -6.37
C ALA A 55 -3.63 -14.73 -5.53
N ILE A 56 -2.79 -14.47 -4.54
CA ILE A 56 -2.89 -13.32 -3.63
C ILE A 56 -1.58 -12.56 -3.70
N ILE A 57 -1.65 -11.33 -4.18
CA ILE A 57 -0.45 -10.47 -4.30
C ILE A 57 0.03 -10.09 -2.91
N ARG A 58 1.36 -10.16 -2.71
CA ARG A 58 1.98 -9.83 -1.42
C ARG A 58 3.14 -8.86 -1.54
N SER A 59 4.20 -9.22 -2.22
CA SER A 59 5.44 -8.43 -2.24
C SER A 59 5.98 -8.26 -3.66
N THR A 60 5.13 -7.76 -4.55
CA THR A 60 5.51 -7.41 -5.93
C THR A 60 6.11 -6.00 -6.01
N TRP A 61 7.01 -5.65 -5.07
CA TRP A 61 7.47 -4.28 -4.82
C TRP A 61 8.20 -3.60 -5.98
N ASP A 62 8.57 -4.35 -7.01
CA ASP A 62 9.20 -3.84 -8.24
C ASP A 62 8.20 -3.43 -9.33
N TYR A 63 6.88 -3.70 -9.15
CA TYR A 63 5.85 -3.48 -10.18
C TYR A 63 5.82 -2.04 -10.70
N HIS A 64 6.08 -1.05 -9.85
CA HIS A 64 6.08 0.35 -10.22
C HIS A 64 7.14 0.71 -11.25
N ARG A 65 8.24 -0.06 -11.34
CA ARG A 65 9.32 0.07 -12.33
C ARG A 65 9.06 -0.71 -13.60
N ARG A 66 8.11 -1.66 -13.56
CA ARG A 66 7.80 -2.61 -14.64
C ARG A 66 6.29 -2.63 -14.95
N ARG A 67 5.68 -1.43 -14.97
CA ARG A 67 4.20 -1.25 -15.00
C ARG A 67 3.50 -2.00 -16.13
N GLU A 68 4.02 -1.90 -17.37
CA GLU A 68 3.43 -2.57 -18.53
C GLU A 68 3.50 -4.10 -18.41
N GLU A 69 4.63 -4.63 -17.95
CA GLU A 69 4.80 -6.07 -17.73
C GLU A 69 3.86 -6.57 -16.64
N PHE A 70 3.74 -5.82 -15.55
CA PHE A 70 2.85 -6.16 -14.44
C PHE A 70 1.37 -6.10 -14.87
N ASP A 71 0.96 -5.11 -15.66
CA ASP A 71 -0.40 -5.03 -16.20
C ASP A 71 -0.73 -6.18 -17.16
N HIS A 72 0.20 -6.57 -18.00
CA HIS A 72 0.07 -7.77 -18.84
C HIS A 72 -0.04 -9.04 -17.99
N TRP A 73 0.74 -9.14 -16.91
CA TRP A 73 0.66 -10.25 -15.97
C TRP A 73 -0.70 -10.30 -15.26
N LEU A 74 -1.21 -9.18 -14.74
CA LEU A 74 -2.53 -9.09 -14.12
C LEU A 74 -3.63 -9.61 -15.06
N THR A 75 -3.59 -9.17 -16.33
CA THR A 75 -4.55 -9.58 -17.34
C THR A 75 -4.47 -11.08 -17.65
N ARG A 76 -3.25 -11.62 -17.77
CA ARG A 76 -3.02 -13.02 -18.08
C ARG A 76 -3.42 -13.93 -16.92
N VAL A 77 -3.02 -13.59 -15.70
CA VAL A 77 -3.21 -14.44 -14.52
C VAL A 77 -4.66 -14.49 -14.10
N SER A 78 -5.38 -13.37 -14.17
CA SER A 78 -6.81 -13.33 -13.84
C SER A 78 -7.69 -14.19 -14.77
N GLN A 79 -7.18 -14.62 -15.93
CA GLN A 79 -7.84 -15.57 -16.83
C GLN A 79 -7.54 -17.04 -16.48
N GLN A 80 -6.55 -17.31 -15.62
CA GLN A 80 -6.06 -18.65 -15.32
C GLN A 80 -6.39 -19.09 -13.88
N THR A 81 -6.47 -18.14 -12.96
CA THR A 81 -6.81 -18.38 -11.56
C THR A 81 -7.57 -17.19 -10.98
N GLN A 82 -8.19 -17.40 -9.81
CA GLN A 82 -8.83 -16.32 -9.05
C GLN A 82 -7.76 -15.39 -8.45
N LEU A 83 -7.59 -14.20 -9.04
CA LEU A 83 -6.65 -13.22 -8.51
C LEU A 83 -7.32 -12.31 -7.47
N TRP A 84 -6.71 -12.18 -6.31
CA TRP A 84 -7.09 -11.28 -5.21
C TRP A 84 -5.95 -10.30 -4.89
N ASN A 85 -6.18 -9.00 -4.86
CA ASN A 85 -7.39 -8.24 -5.17
C ASN A 85 -7.64 -8.25 -6.70
N PRO A 86 -8.84 -7.88 -7.18
CA PRO A 86 -9.14 -7.97 -8.62
C PRO A 86 -8.33 -6.96 -9.45
N PRO A 87 -7.99 -7.27 -10.73
CA PRO A 87 -7.11 -6.46 -11.57
C PRO A 87 -7.52 -5.00 -11.73
N GLU A 88 -8.81 -4.72 -11.87
CA GLU A 88 -9.32 -3.35 -12.00
C GLU A 88 -9.12 -2.53 -10.74
N LEU A 89 -9.21 -3.16 -9.57
CA LEU A 89 -8.93 -2.50 -8.30
C LEU A 89 -7.43 -2.22 -8.13
N ILE A 90 -6.58 -3.18 -8.54
CA ILE A 90 -5.13 -3.03 -8.52
C ILE A 90 -4.71 -1.87 -9.44
N ARG A 91 -5.26 -1.80 -10.68
CA ARG A 91 -4.98 -0.71 -11.61
C ARG A 91 -5.39 0.65 -11.06
N TRP A 92 -6.57 0.75 -10.47
CA TRP A 92 -7.03 1.97 -9.84
C TRP A 92 -6.12 2.38 -8.68
N ASN A 93 -5.73 1.45 -7.82
CA ASN A 93 -4.92 1.71 -6.64
C ASN A 93 -3.43 1.95 -6.96
N SER A 94 -2.92 1.47 -8.11
CA SER A 94 -1.52 1.65 -8.51
C SER A 94 -1.13 3.11 -8.74
N ASP A 95 -2.09 4.00 -8.94
CA ASP A 95 -1.87 5.43 -9.13
C ASP A 95 -2.54 6.22 -7.99
N LYS A 96 -1.76 6.88 -7.16
CA LYS A 96 -2.21 7.63 -5.97
C LYS A 96 -3.17 8.78 -6.29
N ARG A 97 -3.43 9.07 -7.57
CA ARG A 97 -4.52 9.97 -7.98
C ARG A 97 -5.88 9.49 -7.50
N TYR A 98 -6.04 8.21 -7.14
CA TYR A 98 -7.23 7.67 -6.49
C TYR A 98 -7.63 8.42 -5.21
N LEU A 99 -6.68 9.11 -4.55
CA LEU A 99 -6.99 9.94 -3.38
C LEU A 99 -7.99 11.06 -3.70
N ALA A 100 -7.97 11.58 -4.94
CA ALA A 100 -8.98 12.55 -5.38
C ALA A 100 -10.39 11.91 -5.47
N ASP A 101 -10.49 10.66 -5.93
CA ASP A 101 -11.77 9.93 -5.96
C ASP A 101 -12.30 9.70 -4.54
N VAL A 102 -11.41 9.34 -3.61
CA VAL A 102 -11.74 9.13 -2.18
C VAL A 102 -12.22 10.44 -1.56
N ALA A 103 -11.52 11.55 -1.81
CA ALA A 103 -11.92 12.89 -1.36
C ALA A 103 -13.29 13.31 -1.93
N ALA A 104 -13.53 13.05 -3.23
CA ALA A 104 -14.80 13.35 -3.89
C ALA A 104 -16.00 12.57 -3.29
N LYS A 105 -15.73 11.43 -2.62
CA LYS A 105 -16.73 10.67 -1.84
C LYS A 105 -16.94 11.21 -0.42
N GLY A 106 -16.26 12.31 -0.05
CA GLY A 106 -16.41 12.98 1.23
C GLY A 106 -15.63 12.34 2.38
N LEU A 107 -14.59 11.53 2.08
CA LEU A 107 -13.67 11.06 3.11
C LEU A 107 -12.56 12.08 3.35
N PRO A 108 -12.11 12.26 4.60
CA PRO A 108 -10.95 13.07 4.89
C PRO A 108 -9.69 12.38 4.37
N VAL A 109 -9.00 13.04 3.45
CA VAL A 109 -7.71 12.62 2.91
C VAL A 109 -6.69 13.73 3.08
N VAL A 110 -5.40 13.42 3.05
CA VAL A 110 -4.36 14.45 2.98
C VAL A 110 -4.60 15.31 1.74
N PRO A 111 -4.73 16.65 1.86
CA PRO A 111 -4.93 17.53 0.71
C PRO A 111 -3.87 17.27 -0.36
N THR A 112 -4.30 16.94 -1.57
CA THR A 112 -3.39 16.50 -2.63
C THR A 112 -3.61 17.33 -3.89
N THR A 113 -2.56 17.99 -4.36
CA THR A 113 -2.54 18.67 -5.65
C THR A 113 -1.83 17.76 -6.66
N ILE A 114 -2.50 17.46 -7.75
CA ILE A 114 -1.99 16.65 -8.87
C ILE A 114 -1.48 17.61 -9.93
N ILE A 115 -0.29 17.37 -10.47
CA ILE A 115 0.30 18.21 -11.53
C ILE A 115 0.33 17.42 -12.83
N ASP A 116 -0.46 17.86 -13.80
CA ASP A 116 -0.45 17.26 -15.14
C ASP A 116 0.82 17.66 -15.92
N CYS A 117 1.23 16.80 -16.86
CA CYS A 117 2.47 16.96 -17.63
C CYS A 117 2.58 18.29 -18.41
N ASN A 118 1.45 18.95 -18.68
CA ASN A 118 1.38 20.26 -19.36
C ASN A 118 1.20 21.44 -18.40
N GLU A 119 1.12 21.21 -17.10
CA GLU A 119 0.95 22.25 -16.10
C GLU A 119 2.29 22.79 -15.61
N HIS A 120 2.31 24.10 -15.38
CA HIS A 120 3.46 24.77 -14.78
C HIS A 120 3.06 25.30 -13.40
N MET A 121 3.67 24.74 -12.37
CA MET A 121 3.53 25.21 -11.01
C MET A 121 4.43 26.45 -10.80
N SER A 122 3.87 27.51 -10.23
CA SER A 122 4.62 28.72 -9.85
C SER A 122 4.97 28.69 -8.36
N HIS A 123 5.96 29.49 -7.96
CA HIS A 123 6.29 29.72 -6.55
C HIS A 123 5.08 30.13 -5.69
N ARG A 124 4.22 30.98 -6.26
CA ARG A 124 3.02 31.46 -5.58
C ARG A 124 2.05 30.31 -5.29
N GLN A 125 1.79 29.47 -6.26
CA GLN A 125 0.88 28.32 -6.09
C GLN A 125 1.44 27.32 -5.08
N LEU A 126 2.76 27.05 -5.08
CA LEU A 126 3.39 26.23 -4.04
C LEU A 126 3.22 26.86 -2.65
N ALA A 127 3.42 28.17 -2.53
CA ALA A 127 3.27 28.89 -1.26
C ALA A 127 1.82 28.85 -0.73
N GLU A 128 0.83 28.75 -1.61
CA GLU A 128 -0.58 28.58 -1.26
C GLU A 128 -0.87 27.16 -0.69
N ILE A 129 -0.10 26.13 -1.10
CA ILE A 129 -0.18 24.79 -0.51
C ILE A 129 0.47 24.76 0.88
N GLY A 130 1.63 25.37 1.02
CA GLY A 130 2.34 25.48 2.30
C GLY A 130 3.81 25.82 2.15
N SER A 131 4.44 26.22 3.26
CA SER A 131 5.90 26.41 3.33
C SER A 131 6.65 25.08 3.51
N ASP A 132 5.97 24.05 4.00
CA ASP A 132 6.48 22.70 4.24
C ASP A 132 5.61 21.73 3.46
N ILE A 133 6.17 21.14 2.45
CA ILE A 133 5.44 20.32 1.49
C ILE A 133 6.17 19.01 1.21
N VAL A 134 5.39 18.00 0.82
CA VAL A 134 5.89 16.73 0.31
C VAL A 134 5.56 16.65 -1.18
N VAL A 135 6.55 16.26 -1.98
CA VAL A 135 6.40 15.97 -3.41
C VAL A 135 6.73 14.50 -3.63
N LYS A 136 5.88 13.81 -4.37
CA LYS A 136 6.07 12.38 -4.69
C LYS A 136 5.50 12.05 -6.07
N PRO A 137 5.99 11.02 -6.77
CA PRO A 137 5.33 10.51 -7.96
C PRO A 137 3.97 9.88 -7.59
N SER A 138 3.02 9.91 -8.52
CA SER A 138 1.70 9.30 -8.31
C SER A 138 1.77 7.77 -8.25
N VAL A 139 2.77 7.17 -8.88
CA VAL A 139 3.02 5.73 -8.86
C VAL A 139 4.35 5.44 -8.19
N GLY A 140 4.33 4.59 -7.18
CA GLY A 140 5.54 4.21 -6.42
C GLY A 140 5.18 3.37 -5.20
N ALA A 141 6.11 2.53 -4.79
CA ALA A 141 6.06 1.69 -3.60
C ALA A 141 7.22 2.03 -2.65
N GLY A 142 7.10 1.74 -1.35
CA GLY A 142 8.19 1.86 -0.39
C GLY A 142 8.81 3.27 -0.28
N SER A 143 8.00 4.31 -0.28
CA SER A 143 8.46 5.71 -0.23
C SER A 143 9.31 6.16 -1.43
N TYR A 144 9.26 5.42 -2.56
CA TYR A 144 10.00 5.77 -3.77
C TYR A 144 9.67 7.19 -4.22
N GLY A 145 10.72 8.02 -4.38
CA GLY A 145 10.59 9.38 -4.88
C GLY A 145 9.87 10.36 -3.95
N VAL A 146 9.63 10.02 -2.68
CA VAL A 146 9.04 10.95 -1.71
C VAL A 146 10.10 11.91 -1.20
N GLN A 147 9.85 13.23 -1.34
CA GLN A 147 10.76 14.27 -0.82
C GLN A 147 9.99 15.36 -0.10
N ARG A 148 10.52 15.80 1.05
CA ARG A 148 10.02 16.94 1.82
C ARG A 148 10.84 18.18 1.53
N PHE A 149 10.15 19.31 1.38
CA PHE A 149 10.75 20.63 1.09
C PHE A 149 10.24 21.66 2.10
N THR A 150 11.08 22.05 3.06
CA THR A 150 10.73 23.06 4.06
C THR A 150 11.30 24.42 3.66
N GLY A 151 10.45 25.35 3.21
CA GLY A 151 10.84 26.67 2.72
C GLY A 151 11.67 26.65 1.42
N GLN A 152 11.79 25.51 0.75
CA GLN A 152 12.66 25.29 -0.40
C GLN A 152 11.86 25.18 -1.71
N HIS A 153 10.99 26.15 -1.99
CA HIS A 153 10.08 26.09 -3.14
C HIS A 153 10.81 25.99 -4.49
N GLU A 154 12.01 26.60 -4.64
CA GLU A 154 12.80 26.45 -5.87
C GLU A 154 13.28 25.01 -6.08
N ALA A 155 13.76 24.36 -5.01
CA ALA A 155 14.17 22.96 -5.08
C ALA A 155 12.96 22.05 -5.37
N ALA A 156 11.81 22.33 -4.76
CA ALA A 156 10.57 21.61 -5.05
C ALA A 156 10.14 21.76 -6.51
N LEU A 157 10.19 22.96 -7.09
CA LEU A 157 9.90 23.19 -8.51
C LEU A 157 10.88 22.46 -9.44
N ASN A 158 12.16 22.40 -9.08
CA ASN A 158 13.15 21.64 -9.84
C ASN A 158 12.83 20.13 -9.79
N TYR A 159 12.44 19.63 -8.62
CA TYR A 159 12.07 18.23 -8.47
C TYR A 159 10.77 17.88 -9.23
N LEU A 160 9.76 18.74 -9.18
CA LEU A 160 8.53 18.60 -9.97
C LEU A 160 8.84 18.47 -11.47
N ARG A 161 9.71 19.36 -11.99
CA ARG A 161 10.14 19.31 -13.40
C ARG A 161 10.85 18.00 -13.74
N ALA A 162 11.74 17.54 -12.87
CA ALA A 162 12.44 16.27 -13.07
C ALA A 162 11.49 15.06 -13.11
N LEU A 163 10.46 15.03 -12.25
CA LEU A 163 9.43 13.98 -12.28
C LEU A 163 8.63 14.02 -13.60
N ILE A 164 8.21 15.21 -14.06
CA ILE A 164 7.47 15.35 -15.32
C ILE A 164 8.36 14.94 -16.51
N GLU A 165 9.63 15.35 -16.54
CA GLU A 165 10.60 14.99 -17.58
C GLU A 165 10.87 13.48 -17.63
N SER A 166 10.78 12.78 -16.50
CA SER A 166 10.88 11.31 -16.44
C SER A 166 9.58 10.58 -16.80
N GLY A 167 8.50 11.31 -17.11
CA GLY A 167 7.21 10.76 -17.48
C GLY A 167 6.30 10.42 -16.28
N GLU A 168 6.69 10.86 -15.08
CA GLU A 168 5.90 10.66 -13.87
C GLU A 168 4.88 11.80 -13.68
N THR A 169 3.78 11.51 -12.99
CA THR A 169 2.80 12.51 -12.55
C THR A 169 3.11 12.92 -11.11
N PRO A 170 3.54 14.16 -10.83
CA PRO A 170 3.81 14.58 -9.46
C PRO A 170 2.54 14.82 -8.66
N LEU A 171 2.59 14.46 -7.38
CA LEU A 171 1.64 14.85 -6.35
C LEU A 171 2.33 15.77 -5.35
N ILE A 172 1.63 16.82 -4.92
CA ILE A 172 2.09 17.75 -3.88
C ILE A 172 1.09 17.70 -2.73
N GLN A 173 1.60 17.58 -1.51
CA GLN A 173 0.82 17.57 -0.28
C GLN A 173 1.43 18.53 0.73
N PRO A 174 0.65 19.25 1.55
CA PRO A 174 1.20 19.91 2.73
C PRO A 174 1.81 18.87 3.66
N TYR A 175 2.93 19.20 4.30
CA TYR A 175 3.46 18.35 5.35
C TYR A 175 2.65 18.55 6.64
N LEU A 176 2.04 17.50 7.13
CA LEU A 176 1.24 17.53 8.35
C LEU A 176 2.15 17.32 9.56
N THR A 177 2.50 18.40 10.24
CA THR A 177 3.52 18.37 11.33
C THR A 177 3.13 17.50 12.53
N ASN A 178 1.85 17.17 12.70
CA ASN A 178 1.41 16.24 13.75
C ASN A 178 2.07 14.86 13.63
N ILE A 179 2.50 14.47 12.41
CA ILE A 179 3.22 13.21 12.18
C ILE A 179 4.55 13.16 12.95
N ASP A 180 5.22 14.29 13.17
CA ASP A 180 6.52 14.35 13.85
C ASP A 180 6.43 13.87 15.32
N THR A 181 5.26 14.01 15.94
CA THR A 181 5.01 13.64 17.34
C THR A 181 4.13 12.40 17.50
N HIS A 182 3.27 12.14 16.53
CA HIS A 182 2.24 11.10 16.64
C HIS A 182 2.43 9.97 15.62
N GLY A 183 3.40 10.10 14.70
CA GLY A 183 3.64 9.11 13.66
C GLY A 183 2.47 8.94 12.68
N GLU A 184 2.49 7.84 11.95
CA GLU A 184 1.44 7.36 11.07
C GLU A 184 0.81 6.10 11.65
N VAL A 185 -0.47 5.89 11.45
CA VAL A 185 -1.18 4.68 11.89
C VAL A 185 -1.65 3.91 10.67
N GLY A 186 -1.35 2.61 10.62
CA GLY A 186 -1.87 1.71 9.60
C GLY A 186 -2.85 0.69 10.19
N LEU A 187 -4.02 0.57 9.57
CA LEU A 187 -5.03 -0.44 9.90
C LEU A 187 -5.05 -1.50 8.81
N VAL A 188 -4.75 -2.75 9.20
CA VAL A 188 -4.73 -3.89 8.29
C VAL A 188 -6.04 -4.66 8.41
N THR A 189 -6.74 -4.79 7.29
CA THR A 189 -8.00 -5.53 7.21
C THR A 189 -7.88 -6.72 6.27
N ALA A 190 -8.65 -7.77 6.53
CA ALA A 190 -8.80 -8.90 5.63
C ALA A 190 -10.27 -9.26 5.47
N VAL A 191 -10.72 -9.37 4.22
CA VAL A 191 -12.12 -9.63 3.86
C VAL A 191 -13.07 -8.66 4.59
N GLY A 192 -12.68 -7.37 4.61
CA GLY A 192 -13.47 -6.31 5.22
C GLY A 192 -13.49 -6.28 6.76
N VAL A 193 -12.68 -7.11 7.43
CA VAL A 193 -12.60 -7.16 8.90
C VAL A 193 -11.22 -6.72 9.36
N LEU A 194 -11.16 -5.84 10.37
CA LEU A 194 -9.90 -5.43 10.98
C LEU A 194 -9.17 -6.64 11.56
N SER A 195 -7.93 -6.84 11.13
CA SER A 195 -7.02 -7.84 11.69
C SER A 195 -6.20 -7.26 12.85
N HIS A 196 -5.46 -6.21 12.58
CA HIS A 196 -4.58 -5.54 13.52
C HIS A 196 -4.27 -4.13 13.04
N SER A 197 -3.58 -3.38 13.86
CA SER A 197 -3.09 -2.06 13.51
C SER A 197 -1.69 -1.84 14.06
N PHE A 198 -0.97 -0.91 13.46
CA PHE A 198 0.38 -0.56 13.84
C PHE A 198 0.56 0.96 13.81
N HIS A 199 1.55 1.39 14.54
CA HIS A 199 2.07 2.75 14.53
C HIS A 199 3.44 2.74 13.85
N LYS A 200 3.67 3.71 12.98
CA LYS A 200 4.94 3.94 12.27
C LYS A 200 5.48 5.32 12.65
N GLU A 201 6.73 5.37 13.14
CA GLU A 201 7.38 6.64 13.42
C GLU A 201 7.58 7.47 12.14
N ALA A 202 7.62 8.80 12.28
CA ALA A 202 7.79 9.71 11.17
C ALA A 202 9.15 9.51 10.47
N ILE A 203 9.14 9.28 9.18
CA ILE A 203 10.34 9.01 8.37
C ILE A 203 10.95 10.26 7.71
N LEU A 204 10.21 11.38 7.61
CA LEU A 204 10.67 12.59 6.93
C LEU A 204 11.16 13.69 7.89
N THR A 205 11.66 13.31 9.08
CA THR A 205 12.05 14.23 10.17
C THR A 205 13.52 14.68 10.15
N GLY A 206 14.23 14.55 9.03
CA GLY A 206 15.58 15.11 8.86
C GLY A 206 16.72 14.11 9.01
N ASP A 207 16.67 13.18 9.94
CA ASP A 207 17.67 12.11 10.12
C ASP A 207 17.13 10.76 9.64
N VAL A 208 16.70 10.70 8.37
CA VAL A 208 16.22 9.46 7.77
C VAL A 208 17.33 8.42 7.76
N GLN A 209 17.13 7.32 8.48
CA GLN A 209 18.04 6.20 8.42
C GLN A 209 17.73 5.34 7.20
N TRP A 210 18.72 5.20 6.34
CA TRP A 210 18.65 4.35 5.16
C TRP A 210 19.35 3.03 5.43
N SER A 211 18.72 1.95 5.01
CA SER A 211 19.37 0.64 4.95
C SER A 211 20.45 0.63 3.87
N SER A 212 21.33 -0.36 3.91
CA SER A 212 22.42 -0.50 2.93
C SER A 212 21.97 -0.66 1.47
N ASP A 213 20.72 -1.04 1.26
CA ASP A 213 20.04 -1.25 -0.03
C ASP A 213 19.12 -0.08 -0.43
N GLY A 214 19.12 1.02 0.33
CA GLY A 214 18.44 2.27 0.01
C GLY A 214 16.97 2.34 0.40
N HIS A 215 16.51 1.47 1.32
CA HIS A 215 15.18 1.58 1.95
C HIS A 215 15.24 2.39 3.24
N VAL A 216 14.16 3.09 3.53
CA VAL A 216 14.00 3.76 4.83
C VAL A 216 13.76 2.70 5.90
N LEU A 217 14.53 2.78 6.99
CA LEU A 217 14.29 1.92 8.15
C LEU A 217 13.08 2.46 8.91
N GLU A 218 11.98 1.73 8.83
CA GLU A 218 10.75 2.06 9.53
C GLU A 218 10.77 1.50 10.95
N VAL A 219 10.39 2.33 11.93
CA VAL A 219 10.18 1.88 13.31
C VAL A 219 8.70 1.63 13.48
N ILE A 220 8.35 0.36 13.63
CA ILE A 220 6.97 -0.12 13.70
C ILE A 220 6.69 -0.67 15.09
N SER A 221 5.50 -0.37 15.62
CA SER A 221 5.03 -0.89 16.91
C SER A 221 3.52 -1.19 16.86
N ALA A 222 3.05 -2.02 17.81
CA ALA A 222 1.63 -2.29 17.92
C ALA A 222 0.85 -1.01 18.27
N HIS A 223 -0.33 -0.84 17.69
CA HIS A 223 -1.26 0.27 17.94
C HIS A 223 -2.63 -0.24 18.38
N MET A 224 -3.29 0.51 19.27
CA MET A 224 -4.69 0.31 19.61
C MET A 224 -5.50 1.41 18.93
N PRO A 225 -6.27 1.11 17.87
CA PRO A 225 -6.93 2.15 17.11
C PRO A 225 -8.01 2.86 17.92
N SER A 226 -8.09 4.18 17.76
CA SER A 226 -9.14 5.01 18.32
C SER A 226 -10.49 4.79 17.61
N GLU A 227 -11.58 5.23 18.23
CA GLU A 227 -12.91 5.18 17.60
C GLU A 227 -12.97 5.95 16.26
N SER A 228 -12.25 7.06 16.17
CA SER A 228 -12.21 7.87 14.94
C SER A 228 -11.42 7.19 13.81
N GLU A 229 -10.34 6.50 14.12
CA GLU A 229 -9.58 5.69 13.16
C GLU A 229 -10.41 4.50 12.66
N LEU A 230 -11.08 3.80 13.56
CA LEU A 230 -11.99 2.70 13.21
C LEU A 230 -13.13 3.19 12.31
N ALA A 231 -13.79 4.30 12.69
CA ALA A 231 -14.86 4.87 11.89
C ALA A 231 -14.42 5.32 10.50
N LEU A 232 -13.20 5.87 10.37
CA LEU A 232 -12.64 6.23 9.07
C LEU A 232 -12.29 4.98 8.25
N CYS A 233 -11.71 3.96 8.87
CA CYS A 233 -11.44 2.67 8.23
C CYS A 233 -12.72 2.05 7.65
N ASP A 234 -13.80 1.96 8.43
CA ASP A 234 -15.08 1.42 7.99
C ASP A 234 -15.66 2.21 6.80
N ARG A 235 -15.52 3.53 6.81
CA ARG A 235 -15.95 4.39 5.69
C ARG A 235 -15.13 4.16 4.43
N VAL A 236 -13.82 3.94 4.56
CA VAL A 236 -12.95 3.59 3.42
C VAL A 236 -13.36 2.23 2.87
N LEU A 237 -13.51 1.22 3.72
CA LEU A 237 -13.91 -0.13 3.31
C LEU A 237 -15.26 -0.15 2.59
N ALA A 238 -16.21 0.70 3.01
CA ALA A 238 -17.52 0.82 2.37
C ALA A 238 -17.45 1.38 0.92
N LEU A 239 -16.34 2.00 0.51
CA LEU A 239 -16.11 2.45 -0.87
C LEU A 239 -15.48 1.37 -1.74
N LEU A 240 -14.83 0.39 -1.15
CA LEU A 240 -14.09 -0.64 -1.87
C LEU A 240 -15.00 -1.83 -2.21
N PRO A 241 -14.76 -2.52 -3.32
CA PRO A 241 -15.34 -3.83 -3.55
C PRO A 241 -14.80 -4.83 -2.50
N GLU A 242 -15.25 -6.08 -2.56
CA GLU A 242 -14.67 -7.13 -1.70
C GLU A 242 -13.16 -7.27 -2.00
N THR A 243 -12.35 -7.20 -0.95
CA THR A 243 -10.89 -7.30 -1.02
C THR A 243 -10.39 -8.45 -0.15
N ALA A 244 -9.33 -9.13 -0.58
CA ALA A 244 -8.66 -10.11 0.28
C ALA A 244 -8.03 -9.43 1.49
N TYR A 245 -7.46 -8.27 1.27
CA TYR A 245 -6.84 -7.42 2.29
C TYR A 245 -6.86 -5.96 1.84
N ALA A 246 -6.74 -5.06 2.81
CA ALA A 246 -6.39 -3.66 2.61
C ALA A 246 -5.56 -3.18 3.79
N ARG A 247 -4.60 -2.28 3.53
CA ARG A 247 -3.94 -1.47 4.56
C ARG A 247 -4.37 -0.02 4.35
N ILE A 248 -4.89 0.59 5.40
CA ILE A 248 -5.36 1.97 5.37
C ILE A 248 -4.45 2.77 6.28
N ASP A 249 -3.62 3.62 5.68
CA ASP A 249 -2.66 4.44 6.38
C ASP A 249 -3.26 5.82 6.65
N MET A 250 -3.11 6.31 7.87
CA MET A 250 -3.75 7.52 8.36
C MET A 250 -2.76 8.43 9.06
N LEU A 251 -2.86 9.72 8.80
CA LEU A 251 -2.12 10.76 9.52
C LEU A 251 -3.04 11.48 10.51
N PRO A 252 -2.50 11.82 11.71
CA PRO A 252 -3.24 12.59 12.69
C PRO A 252 -3.33 14.06 12.31
N THR A 253 -4.49 14.66 12.50
CA THR A 253 -4.71 16.12 12.45
C THR A 253 -5.49 16.57 13.67
N ASP A 254 -5.56 17.91 13.87
CA ASP A 254 -6.33 18.47 14.98
C ASP A 254 -7.85 18.17 14.86
N ASP A 255 -8.33 17.93 13.63
CA ASP A 255 -9.73 17.61 13.32
C ASP A 255 -10.02 16.09 13.28
N GLY A 256 -9.01 15.25 13.59
CA GLY A 256 -9.08 13.79 13.54
C GLY A 256 -8.18 13.18 12.45
N PRO A 257 -8.25 11.85 12.24
CA PRO A 257 -7.41 11.17 11.28
C PRO A 257 -7.83 11.49 9.84
N VAL A 258 -6.84 11.59 8.95
CA VAL A 258 -7.04 11.69 7.49
C VAL A 258 -6.31 10.55 6.79
N VAL A 259 -6.88 10.02 5.71
CA VAL A 259 -6.25 8.97 4.90
C VAL A 259 -5.03 9.55 4.18
N SER A 260 -3.87 8.95 4.40
CA SER A 260 -2.62 9.25 3.66
C SER A 260 -2.47 8.33 2.46
N GLU A 261 -2.83 7.05 2.63
CA GLU A 261 -2.74 6.03 1.59
C GLU A 261 -3.72 4.88 1.85
N ILE A 262 -4.15 4.22 0.77
CA ILE A 262 -4.88 2.95 0.80
C ILE A 262 -4.06 1.98 -0.02
N GLU A 263 -3.54 0.92 0.62
CA GLU A 263 -2.71 -0.06 -0.05
C GLU A 263 -3.47 -1.36 -0.29
N LEU A 264 -3.68 -1.69 -1.55
CA LEU A 264 -4.47 -2.85 -2.01
C LEU A 264 -3.66 -3.80 -2.89
N ILE A 265 -2.37 -3.50 -3.14
CA ILE A 265 -1.50 -4.26 -4.04
C ILE A 265 -0.52 -5.10 -3.23
N GLU A 266 0.47 -4.47 -2.62
CA GLU A 266 1.61 -5.17 -2.01
C GLU A 266 2.02 -4.63 -0.62
N PRO A 267 1.09 -4.26 0.27
CA PRO A 267 1.46 -3.71 1.56
C PRO A 267 2.27 -4.68 2.40
N SER A 268 3.30 -4.20 3.09
CA SER A 268 3.78 -4.89 4.28
C SER A 268 2.66 -4.91 5.31
N LEU A 269 2.31 -6.09 5.80
CA LEU A 269 1.23 -6.24 6.79
C LEU A 269 1.73 -6.09 8.22
N PHE A 270 3.06 -6.14 8.43
CA PHE A 270 3.69 -6.06 9.75
C PHE A 270 3.07 -7.04 10.74
N LEU A 271 2.97 -8.32 10.34
CA LEU A 271 2.32 -9.38 11.13
C LEU A 271 2.97 -9.60 12.50
N GLU A 272 4.23 -9.19 12.66
CA GLU A 272 5.00 -9.31 13.90
C GLU A 272 4.47 -8.43 15.03
N VAL A 273 3.70 -7.37 14.74
CA VAL A 273 3.17 -6.46 15.78
C VAL A 273 2.05 -7.10 16.62
N ASP A 274 1.44 -8.17 16.09
CA ASP A 274 0.35 -8.90 16.78
C ASP A 274 0.47 -10.41 16.53
N THR A 275 0.68 -11.18 17.57
CA THR A 275 0.91 -12.63 17.50
C THR A 275 -0.22 -13.44 16.85
N GLY A 276 -1.44 -12.89 16.78
CA GLY A 276 -2.60 -13.52 16.13
C GLY A 276 -2.81 -13.09 14.68
N ALA A 277 -2.09 -12.07 14.21
CA ALA A 277 -2.33 -11.44 12.90
C ALA A 277 -2.19 -12.43 11.75
N ALA A 278 -1.10 -13.19 11.70
CA ALA A 278 -0.86 -14.17 10.62
C ALA A 278 -2.01 -15.18 10.50
N TYR A 279 -2.52 -15.68 11.63
CA TYR A 279 -3.64 -16.63 11.63
C TYR A 279 -4.95 -15.98 11.18
N ARG A 280 -5.26 -14.76 11.62
CA ARG A 280 -6.47 -14.03 11.19
C ARG A 280 -6.48 -13.77 9.68
N ILE A 281 -5.35 -13.29 9.14
CA ILE A 281 -5.18 -13.06 7.70
C ILE A 281 -5.28 -14.38 6.93
N ALA A 282 -4.59 -15.43 7.37
CA ALA A 282 -4.66 -16.76 6.74
C ALA A 282 -6.08 -17.34 6.76
N ALA A 283 -6.82 -17.19 7.87
CA ALA A 283 -8.20 -17.64 7.97
C ALA A 283 -9.13 -16.88 7.01
N ALA A 284 -8.91 -15.58 6.83
CA ALA A 284 -9.62 -14.78 5.85
C ALA A 284 -9.33 -15.25 4.42
N PHE A 285 -8.06 -15.46 4.05
CA PHE A 285 -7.67 -16.00 2.74
C PHE A 285 -8.27 -17.39 2.50
N ALA A 286 -8.19 -18.28 3.50
CA ALA A 286 -8.81 -19.60 3.41
C ALA A 286 -10.33 -19.54 3.19
N SER A 287 -11.01 -18.55 3.77
CA SER A 287 -12.45 -18.35 3.56
C SER A 287 -12.80 -17.95 2.13
N LEU A 288 -11.94 -17.16 1.46
CA LEU A 288 -12.13 -16.74 0.07
C LEU A 288 -11.98 -17.92 -0.90
N VAL A 289 -10.99 -18.77 -0.67
CA VAL A 289 -10.65 -19.86 -1.60
C VAL A 289 -11.61 -21.06 -1.46
N ARG A 290 -12.34 -21.13 -0.35
CA ARG A 290 -13.33 -22.19 -0.10
C ARG A 290 -14.76 -21.86 -0.57
N ARG A 291 -14.97 -20.63 -1.06
CA ARG A 291 -16.23 -20.21 -1.69
C ARG A 291 -16.34 -20.75 -3.12
#